data_e9432d2f68d44cacd5371b4fc93542ae
#
_entry.id   e9432d2f68d44cacd5371b4fc93542ae
#
_cell.length_a   1.000
_cell.length_b   1.000
_cell.length_c   1.000
_cell.angle_alpha   90.00
_cell.angle_beta   90.00
_cell.angle_gamma   90.00
#
_symmetry.space_group_name_H-M   'P 1'
#
loop_
_entity.id
_entity.type
_entity.pdbx_description
1 polymer ?
#
loop_
_entity_poly.entity_id
_entity_poly.type
_entity_poly.pdbx_seq_one_letter_code
_entity_poly.pdbx_strand_id
1 'polypeptide(L)'
;MTKKQKKVLIRIIVAAVLLIAAKLTEQLRWVSAALYLVSYVTIGYDILKKAWHGIISGRVFDENFLMAVATVGAIALAIYEKSGDYAEAVAVMLFYQIGELFQSYAVGKSRRNITALMDIRPDYANVEADGKLEQVDPDEVAVGTVIVVQPGEKVPIDGVVTEGTSALNTAALTGESLPRDVAVGDEIISGCINMTGVLKVRTTKAFGESTVSKILELVENSSSHKSRSETFISRFAKVYTPAVCYSALALAVLPPVVRLLAGMSGDWGTWVYRALTFLVISCPCALVISIPLTFFAGLGGASKAGVLVKGSNYLEALSQTKIVVFDKTGTLTQGVFEVNAVHHSPVEEKTLLEYAALAECASSHPISKSLQKACEGELDRSRVSEIREIGGRGVTAVVDGHRVAAGNGKLMDDIGVAWHECHSVGTIVHMAIDGKYAGHIVISDVEKPTAKQAIADLKAAGVEKTVMLTGDIRKVAEKVAEDLGVDEAHSELLPAGKVEMVEVLLAQKDGKAKLAFVGDGINDAPVLSRADIGIAMGAMGSDAAIEAADVVLMDDDPMKIAKAIRISRKCISIVWQNILFALGIKALCLVLGALGIADMWAAIFADVGVMVLAVLNAIRALKN
;
A
#
# COMPACT_ATOMS: atom_id res chain seq x y z
N MET A 1 -24.67 4.09 -8.00
CA MET A 1 -25.45 4.24 -6.74
C MET A 1 -26.06 2.91 -6.33
N THR A 2 -25.91 2.53 -5.07
CA THR A 2 -26.53 1.31 -4.50
C THR A 2 -28.06 1.48 -4.33
N LYS A 3 -28.79 0.37 -4.17
CA LYS A 3 -30.24 0.41 -3.86
C LYS A 3 -30.57 1.26 -2.63
N LYS A 4 -29.68 1.23 -1.60
CA LYS A 4 -29.81 2.03 -0.37
C LYS A 4 -29.63 3.54 -0.65
N GLN A 5 -28.61 3.91 -1.43
CA GLN A 5 -28.36 5.31 -1.82
C GLN A 5 -29.50 5.89 -2.67
N LYS A 6 -30.09 5.10 -3.59
CA LYS A 6 -31.25 5.53 -4.36
C LYS A 6 -32.47 5.82 -3.47
N LYS A 7 -32.73 4.99 -2.44
CA LYS A 7 -33.80 5.24 -1.47
C LYS A 7 -33.60 6.55 -0.68
N VAL A 8 -32.37 6.83 -0.25
CA VAL A 8 -32.05 8.08 0.46
C VAL A 8 -32.24 9.29 -0.47
N LEU A 9 -31.79 9.20 -1.73
CA LEU A 9 -31.98 10.26 -2.71
C LEU A 9 -33.47 10.58 -2.93
N ILE A 10 -34.32 9.56 -3.09
CA ILE A 10 -35.77 9.74 -3.24
C ILE A 10 -36.36 10.45 -2.01
N ARG A 11 -35.94 10.06 -0.78
CA ARG A 11 -36.39 10.72 0.45
C ARG A 11 -35.96 12.20 0.51
N ILE A 12 -34.74 12.52 0.08
CA ILE A 12 -34.24 13.90 -0.02
C ILE A 12 -35.12 14.70 -0.97
N ILE A 13 -35.42 14.17 -2.17
CA ILE A 13 -36.25 14.85 -3.16
C ILE A 13 -37.66 15.08 -2.61
N VAL A 14 -38.29 14.05 -2.03
CA VAL A 14 -39.62 14.16 -1.44
C VAL A 14 -39.67 15.22 -0.32
N ALA A 15 -38.70 15.18 0.59
CA ALA A 15 -38.60 16.14 1.69
C ALA A 15 -38.37 17.58 1.19
N ALA A 16 -37.55 17.76 0.14
CA ALA A 16 -37.34 19.07 -0.48
C ALA A 16 -38.60 19.62 -1.13
N VAL A 17 -39.36 18.77 -1.84
CA VAL A 17 -40.66 19.17 -2.44
C VAL A 17 -41.67 19.56 -1.34
N LEU A 18 -41.73 18.77 -0.24
CA LEU A 18 -42.59 19.08 0.89
C LEU A 18 -42.19 20.38 1.59
N LEU A 19 -40.88 20.65 1.72
CA LEU A 19 -40.34 21.89 2.29
C LEU A 19 -40.77 23.12 1.45
N ILE A 20 -40.64 23.01 0.12
CA ILE A 20 -41.08 24.07 -0.80
C ILE A 20 -42.59 24.26 -0.73
N ALA A 21 -43.36 23.19 -0.72
CA ALA A 21 -44.82 23.25 -0.60
C ALA A 21 -45.24 23.88 0.74
N ALA A 22 -44.58 23.52 1.84
CA ALA A 22 -44.80 24.12 3.16
C ALA A 22 -44.57 25.64 3.14
N LYS A 23 -43.51 26.09 2.47
CA LYS A 23 -43.17 27.51 2.35
C LYS A 23 -44.20 28.26 1.48
N LEU A 24 -44.67 27.67 0.42
CA LEU A 24 -45.71 28.28 -0.45
C LEU A 24 -47.06 28.36 0.24
N THR A 25 -47.31 27.52 1.25
CA THR A 25 -48.60 27.47 2.00
C THR A 25 -48.53 28.16 3.35
N GLU A 26 -47.56 29.03 3.61
CA GLU A 26 -47.40 29.76 4.90
C GLU A 26 -48.62 30.53 5.33
N GLN A 27 -49.45 30.98 4.40
CA GLN A 27 -50.74 31.63 4.70
C GLN A 27 -51.72 30.71 5.45
N LEU A 28 -51.66 29.40 5.21
CA LEU A 28 -52.43 28.37 5.89
C LEU A 28 -51.60 27.71 7.01
N ARG A 29 -51.43 28.42 8.12
CA ARG A 29 -50.53 28.05 9.25
C ARG A 29 -50.55 26.58 9.63
N TRP A 30 -51.74 25.96 9.74
CA TRP A 30 -51.87 24.55 10.13
C TRP A 30 -51.40 23.56 9.03
N VAL A 31 -51.69 23.91 7.76
CA VAL A 31 -51.26 23.08 6.62
C VAL A 31 -49.73 23.16 6.46
N SER A 32 -49.20 24.37 6.54
CA SER A 32 -47.75 24.57 6.48
C SER A 32 -47.03 23.85 7.61
N ALA A 33 -47.48 23.96 8.86
CA ALA A 33 -46.90 23.25 9.99
C ALA A 33 -46.95 21.71 9.83
N ALA A 34 -48.05 21.17 9.33
CA ALA A 34 -48.20 19.75 9.02
C ALA A 34 -47.22 19.29 7.92
N LEU A 35 -47.06 20.08 6.86
CA LEU A 35 -46.12 19.78 5.78
C LEU A 35 -44.66 19.82 6.25
N TYR A 36 -44.29 20.79 7.08
CA TYR A 36 -42.94 20.83 7.72
C TYR A 36 -42.71 19.59 8.58
N LEU A 37 -43.68 19.19 9.41
CA LEU A 37 -43.54 18.01 10.27
C LEU A 37 -43.40 16.72 9.43
N VAL A 38 -44.21 16.55 8.37
CA VAL A 38 -44.12 15.38 7.48
C VAL A 38 -42.76 15.37 6.77
N SER A 39 -42.30 16.53 6.29
CA SER A 39 -40.97 16.65 5.67
C SER A 39 -39.87 16.29 6.65
N TYR A 40 -39.90 16.81 7.89
CA TYR A 40 -38.94 16.54 8.94
C TYR A 40 -38.87 15.04 9.29
N VAL A 41 -40.04 14.40 9.51
CA VAL A 41 -40.10 12.97 9.81
C VAL A 41 -39.59 12.12 8.64
N THR A 42 -39.98 12.49 7.39
CA THR A 42 -39.53 11.77 6.20
C THR A 42 -38.03 11.77 6.03
N ILE A 43 -37.38 12.90 6.29
CA ILE A 43 -35.93 13.04 6.09
C ILE A 43 -35.14 12.60 7.33
N GLY A 44 -35.65 12.85 8.53
CA GLY A 44 -34.94 12.69 9.81
C GLY A 44 -35.13 11.35 10.52
N TYR A 45 -36.07 10.50 10.08
CA TYR A 45 -36.45 9.28 10.78
C TYR A 45 -35.25 8.38 11.18
N ASP A 46 -34.33 8.15 10.26
CA ASP A 46 -33.16 7.29 10.51
C ASP A 46 -32.15 7.94 11.46
N ILE A 47 -31.99 9.24 11.39
CA ILE A 47 -31.09 10.01 12.30
C ILE A 47 -31.67 9.98 13.71
N LEU A 48 -32.96 10.29 13.86
CA LEU A 48 -33.65 10.25 15.15
C LEU A 48 -33.61 8.83 15.76
N LYS A 49 -33.82 7.81 14.93
CA LYS A 49 -33.70 6.41 15.37
C LYS A 49 -32.30 6.04 15.84
N LYS A 50 -31.26 6.47 15.10
CA LYS A 50 -29.85 6.25 15.49
C LYS A 50 -29.50 7.02 16.76
N ALA A 51 -29.92 8.29 16.90
CA ALA A 51 -29.70 9.08 18.09
C ALA A 51 -30.35 8.43 19.33
N TRP A 52 -31.60 7.96 19.20
CA TRP A 52 -32.31 7.23 20.25
C TRP A 52 -31.59 5.94 20.65
N HIS A 53 -31.14 5.18 19.67
CA HIS A 53 -30.39 3.94 19.93
C HIS A 53 -29.03 4.23 20.57
N GLY A 54 -28.37 5.32 20.20
CA GLY A 54 -27.13 5.81 20.81
C GLY A 54 -27.32 6.14 22.30
N ILE A 55 -28.40 6.83 22.65
CA ILE A 55 -28.76 7.14 24.05
C ILE A 55 -28.95 5.88 24.87
N ILE A 56 -29.73 4.92 24.37
CA ILE A 56 -29.99 3.64 25.08
C ILE A 56 -28.72 2.83 25.23
N SER A 57 -27.81 2.86 24.24
CA SER A 57 -26.56 2.10 24.24
C SER A 57 -25.42 2.80 25.01
N GLY A 58 -25.68 3.94 25.71
CA GLY A 58 -24.68 4.68 26.47
C GLY A 58 -23.69 5.47 25.59
N ARG A 59 -23.90 5.56 24.30
CA ARG A 59 -23.12 6.37 23.34
C ARG A 59 -23.88 7.67 23.03
N VAL A 60 -24.02 8.53 24.03
CA VAL A 60 -24.88 9.70 23.96
C VAL A 60 -24.29 10.82 23.08
N PHE A 61 -22.97 10.95 23.04
CA PHE A 61 -22.31 12.08 22.35
C PHE A 61 -21.79 11.65 20.96
N ASP A 62 -22.72 11.39 20.02
CA ASP A 62 -22.39 11.17 18.61
C ASP A 62 -22.99 12.29 17.72
N GLU A 63 -22.63 12.27 16.45
CA GLU A 63 -23.10 13.26 15.46
C GLU A 63 -24.62 13.22 15.26
N ASN A 64 -25.24 12.02 15.34
CA ASN A 64 -26.68 11.89 15.19
C ASN A 64 -27.42 12.50 16.39
N PHE A 65 -26.87 12.36 17.61
CA PHE A 65 -27.39 13.01 18.81
C PHE A 65 -27.34 14.52 18.71
N LEU A 66 -26.19 15.10 18.28
CA LEU A 66 -26.04 16.55 18.10
C LEU A 66 -27.10 17.10 17.12
N MET A 67 -27.26 16.43 15.98
CA MET A 67 -28.22 16.84 14.95
C MET A 67 -29.67 16.70 15.44
N ALA A 68 -29.97 15.61 16.14
CA ALA A 68 -31.31 15.41 16.70
C ALA A 68 -31.65 16.49 17.76
N VAL A 69 -30.75 16.77 18.68
CA VAL A 69 -30.93 17.80 19.73
C VAL A 69 -31.11 19.18 19.10
N ALA A 70 -30.25 19.53 18.13
CA ALA A 70 -30.30 20.83 17.48
C ALA A 70 -31.62 21.04 16.71
N THR A 71 -32.06 20.06 15.93
CA THR A 71 -33.25 20.19 15.09
C THR A 71 -34.56 20.05 15.88
N VAL A 72 -34.63 19.13 16.85
CA VAL A 72 -35.79 19.02 17.75
C VAL A 72 -35.88 20.28 18.64
N GLY A 73 -34.73 20.77 19.14
CA GLY A 73 -34.65 21.98 19.90
C GLY A 73 -35.11 23.22 19.11
N ALA A 74 -34.73 23.32 17.83
CA ALA A 74 -35.18 24.41 16.96
C ALA A 74 -36.72 24.37 16.73
N ILE A 75 -37.30 23.18 16.54
CA ILE A 75 -38.77 23.03 16.46
C ILE A 75 -39.45 23.43 17.77
N ALA A 76 -38.91 22.98 18.91
CA ALA A 76 -39.45 23.29 20.21
C ALA A 76 -39.41 24.81 20.49
N LEU A 77 -38.29 25.47 20.10
CA LEU A 77 -38.13 26.90 20.23
C LEU A 77 -39.15 27.67 19.34
N ALA A 78 -39.32 27.25 18.10
CA ALA A 78 -40.29 27.85 17.18
C ALA A 78 -41.74 27.71 17.68
N ILE A 79 -42.08 26.62 18.38
CA ILE A 79 -43.39 26.43 19.04
C ILE A 79 -43.50 27.36 20.26
N TYR A 80 -42.45 27.46 21.10
CA TYR A 80 -42.43 28.30 22.27
C TYR A 80 -42.60 29.79 21.94
N GLU A 81 -41.87 30.28 20.93
CA GLU A 81 -41.90 31.67 20.48
C GLU A 81 -43.10 31.97 19.59
N LYS A 82 -43.87 30.94 19.18
CA LYS A 82 -44.99 31.02 18.22
C LYS A 82 -44.58 31.66 16.88
N SER A 83 -43.29 31.57 16.54
CA SER A 83 -42.75 32.12 15.30
C SER A 83 -43.23 31.36 14.06
N GLY A 84 -43.45 30.06 14.16
CA GLY A 84 -43.79 29.21 13.04
C GLY A 84 -42.60 28.85 12.13
N ASP A 85 -41.39 29.14 12.55
CA ASP A 85 -40.16 29.02 11.74
C ASP A 85 -39.58 27.61 11.79
N TYR A 86 -40.39 26.66 11.28
CA TYR A 86 -39.93 25.26 11.23
C TYR A 86 -38.99 24.96 10.04
N ALA A 87 -38.89 25.89 9.08
CA ALA A 87 -38.13 25.72 7.85
C ALA A 87 -36.64 25.44 8.12
N GLU A 88 -36.05 26.11 9.11
CA GLU A 88 -34.64 25.92 9.47
C GLU A 88 -34.35 24.50 9.95
N ALA A 89 -35.14 23.95 10.87
CA ALA A 89 -34.95 22.59 11.37
C ALA A 89 -35.03 21.52 10.27
N VAL A 90 -35.99 21.68 9.33
CA VAL A 90 -36.14 20.79 8.18
C VAL A 90 -34.96 20.94 7.23
N ALA A 91 -34.51 22.17 6.98
CA ALA A 91 -33.38 22.44 6.11
C ALA A 91 -32.07 21.85 6.66
N VAL A 92 -31.81 22.02 7.97
CA VAL A 92 -30.66 21.38 8.65
C VAL A 92 -30.64 19.89 8.37
N MET A 93 -31.77 19.22 8.61
CA MET A 93 -31.87 17.77 8.44
C MET A 93 -31.71 17.37 6.97
N LEU A 94 -32.26 18.16 6.04
CA LEU A 94 -32.17 17.96 4.61
C LEU A 94 -30.72 18.05 4.11
N PHE A 95 -30.03 19.14 4.46
CA PHE A 95 -28.62 19.33 4.07
C PHE A 95 -27.69 18.31 4.71
N TYR A 96 -27.94 17.93 5.96
CA TYR A 96 -27.21 16.84 6.61
C TYR A 96 -27.35 15.52 5.81
N GLN A 97 -28.57 15.16 5.40
CA GLN A 97 -28.83 13.96 4.61
C GLN A 97 -28.21 14.01 3.20
N ILE A 98 -28.17 15.21 2.59
CA ILE A 98 -27.43 15.41 1.32
C ILE A 98 -25.94 15.15 1.55
N GLY A 99 -25.37 15.66 2.64
CA GLY A 99 -23.99 15.41 3.03
C GLY A 99 -23.69 13.92 3.25
N GLU A 100 -24.52 13.21 4.01
CA GLU A 100 -24.43 11.78 4.25
C GLU A 100 -24.52 10.96 2.94
N LEU A 101 -25.42 11.35 2.03
CA LEU A 101 -25.52 10.70 0.73
C LEU A 101 -24.25 10.92 -0.12
N PHE A 102 -23.73 12.15 -0.16
CA PHE A 102 -22.51 12.49 -0.88
C PHE A 102 -21.32 11.72 -0.31
N GLN A 103 -21.19 11.65 1.03
CA GLN A 103 -20.20 10.84 1.73
C GLN A 103 -20.28 9.38 1.32
N SER A 104 -21.47 8.78 1.46
CA SER A 104 -21.69 7.37 1.11
C SER A 104 -21.34 7.08 -0.36
N TYR A 105 -21.62 8.02 -1.25
CA TYR A 105 -21.29 7.91 -2.67
C TYR A 105 -19.77 8.02 -2.90
N ALA A 106 -19.09 9.01 -2.29
CA ALA A 106 -17.67 9.26 -2.45
C ALA A 106 -16.83 8.10 -1.88
N VAL A 107 -17.15 7.64 -0.66
CA VAL A 107 -16.51 6.47 -0.03
C VAL A 107 -16.76 5.21 -0.87
N GLY A 108 -18.00 5.00 -1.33
CA GLY A 108 -18.32 3.85 -2.18
C GLY A 108 -17.63 3.89 -3.54
N LYS A 109 -17.38 5.08 -4.12
CA LYS A 109 -16.61 5.23 -5.36
C LYS A 109 -15.11 4.98 -5.12
N SER A 110 -14.56 5.49 -4.03
CA SER A 110 -13.17 5.24 -3.65
C SER A 110 -12.91 3.77 -3.38
N ARG A 111 -13.79 3.10 -2.62
CA ARG A 111 -13.71 1.65 -2.41
C ARG A 111 -13.82 0.87 -3.72
N ARG A 112 -14.73 1.24 -4.63
CA ARG A 112 -14.84 0.59 -5.94
C ARG A 112 -13.62 0.81 -6.83
N ASN A 113 -12.93 1.93 -6.74
CA ASN A 113 -11.67 2.13 -7.45
C ASN A 113 -10.56 1.21 -6.91
N ILE A 114 -10.59 0.88 -5.62
CA ILE A 114 -9.72 -0.15 -5.02
C ILE A 114 -10.20 -1.54 -5.43
N THR A 115 -11.52 -1.79 -5.45
CA THR A 115 -12.13 -3.04 -5.93
C THR A 115 -11.94 -3.24 -7.44
N ALA A 116 -11.77 -2.18 -8.24
CA ALA A 116 -11.38 -2.30 -9.64
C ALA A 116 -9.90 -2.73 -9.82
N LEU A 117 -9.06 -2.54 -8.78
CA LEU A 117 -7.79 -3.24 -8.66
C LEU A 117 -7.99 -4.71 -8.23
N MET A 118 -9.11 -5.03 -7.58
CA MET A 118 -9.55 -6.40 -7.26
C MET A 118 -10.22 -7.10 -8.46
N ASP A 119 -10.43 -6.41 -9.58
CA ASP A 119 -10.86 -7.02 -10.85
C ASP A 119 -9.76 -7.86 -11.51
N ILE A 120 -8.65 -8.07 -10.77
CA ILE A 120 -7.63 -9.07 -11.11
C ILE A 120 -8.07 -10.49 -10.76
N ARG A 121 -9.07 -10.69 -9.88
CA ARG A 121 -9.58 -12.02 -9.54
C ARG A 121 -10.16 -12.69 -10.79
N PRO A 122 -9.70 -13.89 -11.14
CA PRO A 122 -10.31 -14.69 -12.18
C PRO A 122 -11.67 -15.24 -11.72
N ASP A 123 -12.64 -15.24 -12.61
CA ASP A 123 -13.98 -15.76 -12.31
C ASP A 123 -14.07 -17.28 -12.45
N TYR A 124 -13.20 -17.88 -13.28
CA TYR A 124 -13.15 -19.32 -13.60
C TYR A 124 -11.75 -19.76 -14.05
N ALA A 125 -11.52 -21.06 -14.03
CA ALA A 125 -10.40 -21.72 -14.67
C ALA A 125 -10.92 -22.72 -15.73
N ASN A 126 -10.29 -22.79 -16.91
CA ASN A 126 -10.62 -23.80 -17.90
C ASN A 126 -9.73 -25.01 -17.68
N VAL A 127 -10.33 -26.16 -17.40
CA VAL A 127 -9.64 -27.46 -17.26
C VAL A 127 -10.03 -28.33 -18.45
N GLU A 128 -9.06 -29.07 -19.01
CA GLU A 128 -9.32 -30.02 -20.09
C GLU A 128 -9.77 -31.36 -19.49
N ALA A 129 -11.05 -31.70 -19.69
CA ALA A 129 -11.64 -32.97 -19.30
C ALA A 129 -12.24 -33.67 -20.54
N ASP A 130 -11.85 -34.88 -20.81
CA ASP A 130 -12.34 -35.70 -21.95
C ASP A 130 -12.26 -35.00 -23.32
N GLY A 131 -11.21 -34.18 -23.53
CA GLY A 131 -11.01 -33.42 -24.77
C GLY A 131 -11.92 -32.22 -24.95
N LYS A 132 -12.61 -31.80 -23.88
CA LYS A 132 -13.42 -30.56 -23.82
C LYS A 132 -12.92 -29.64 -22.73
N LEU A 133 -13.04 -28.34 -22.95
CA LEU A 133 -12.77 -27.35 -21.92
C LEU A 133 -14.00 -27.19 -21.02
N GLU A 134 -13.80 -27.46 -19.74
CA GLU A 134 -14.80 -27.24 -18.69
C GLU A 134 -14.40 -26.06 -17.82
N GLN A 135 -15.33 -25.13 -17.60
CA GLN A 135 -15.11 -24.01 -16.69
C GLN A 135 -15.45 -24.44 -15.27
N VAL A 136 -14.45 -24.38 -14.40
CA VAL A 136 -14.55 -24.71 -12.98
C VAL A 136 -14.22 -23.51 -12.12
N ASP A 137 -14.68 -23.51 -10.86
CA ASP A 137 -14.24 -22.49 -9.90
C ASP A 137 -12.74 -22.67 -9.63
N PRO A 138 -11.93 -21.59 -9.66
CA PRO A 138 -10.50 -21.69 -9.36
C PRO A 138 -10.19 -22.35 -8.00
N ASP A 139 -11.08 -22.21 -7.01
CA ASP A 139 -10.94 -22.85 -5.69
C ASP A 139 -11.03 -24.40 -5.75
N GLU A 140 -11.59 -24.96 -6.81
CA GLU A 140 -11.73 -26.41 -7.00
C GLU A 140 -10.54 -27.04 -7.77
N VAL A 141 -9.62 -26.22 -8.29
CA VAL A 141 -8.47 -26.69 -9.08
C VAL A 141 -7.36 -27.18 -8.17
N ALA A 142 -7.03 -28.46 -8.27
CA ALA A 142 -5.93 -29.06 -7.50
C ALA A 142 -4.55 -28.63 -8.03
N VAL A 143 -3.55 -28.61 -7.15
CA VAL A 143 -2.15 -28.37 -7.53
C VAL A 143 -1.67 -29.47 -8.50
N GLY A 144 -0.97 -29.09 -9.56
CA GLY A 144 -0.49 -29.98 -10.63
C GLY A 144 -1.49 -30.18 -11.78
N THR A 145 -2.72 -29.65 -11.68
CA THR A 145 -3.70 -29.67 -12.77
C THR A 145 -3.23 -28.78 -13.93
N VAL A 146 -3.47 -29.23 -15.15
CA VAL A 146 -3.20 -28.43 -16.35
C VAL A 146 -4.45 -27.62 -16.68
N ILE A 147 -4.31 -26.29 -16.63
CA ILE A 147 -5.34 -25.33 -17.01
C ILE A 147 -5.03 -24.74 -18.39
N VAL A 148 -6.06 -24.33 -19.11
CA VAL A 148 -5.95 -23.71 -20.44
C VAL A 148 -6.34 -22.24 -20.33
N VAL A 149 -5.44 -21.34 -20.74
CA VAL A 149 -5.67 -19.90 -20.71
C VAL A 149 -5.74 -19.37 -22.14
N GLN A 150 -6.91 -18.92 -22.56
CA GLN A 150 -7.14 -18.41 -23.91
C GLN A 150 -6.75 -16.93 -24.03
N PRO A 151 -6.49 -16.41 -25.24
CA PRO A 151 -6.28 -14.96 -25.44
C PRO A 151 -7.45 -14.14 -24.91
N GLY A 152 -7.14 -13.09 -24.14
CA GLY A 152 -8.11 -12.24 -23.45
C GLY A 152 -8.53 -12.72 -22.06
N GLU A 153 -8.17 -13.93 -21.65
CA GLU A 153 -8.48 -14.46 -20.33
C GLU A 153 -7.41 -14.11 -19.30
N LYS A 154 -7.83 -14.06 -18.04
CA LYS A 154 -6.92 -13.92 -16.90
C LYS A 154 -6.33 -15.28 -16.54
N VAL A 155 -5.06 -15.31 -16.21
CA VAL A 155 -4.40 -16.50 -15.64
C VAL A 155 -5.03 -16.76 -14.27
N PRO A 156 -5.71 -17.92 -14.05
CA PRO A 156 -6.46 -18.12 -12.82
C PRO A 156 -5.59 -18.49 -11.61
N ILE A 157 -4.52 -19.25 -11.81
CA ILE A 157 -3.67 -19.77 -10.73
C ILE A 157 -2.22 -19.70 -11.18
N ASP A 158 -1.28 -19.50 -10.23
CA ASP A 158 0.15 -19.52 -10.50
C ASP A 158 0.59 -20.89 -11.03
N GLY A 159 1.48 -20.89 -12.02
CA GLY A 159 1.93 -22.15 -12.62
C GLY A 159 3.09 -22.00 -13.59
N VAL A 160 3.43 -23.10 -14.24
CA VAL A 160 4.48 -23.19 -15.27
C VAL A 160 3.84 -23.52 -16.61
N VAL A 161 4.25 -22.82 -17.66
CA VAL A 161 3.78 -23.05 -19.03
C VAL A 161 4.29 -24.41 -19.51
N THR A 162 3.37 -25.30 -19.88
CA THR A 162 3.69 -26.63 -20.44
C THR A 162 3.59 -26.69 -21.95
N GLU A 163 2.68 -25.88 -22.54
CA GLU A 163 2.51 -25.80 -23.99
C GLU A 163 2.09 -24.35 -24.37
N GLY A 164 2.54 -23.90 -25.54
CA GLY A 164 2.19 -22.61 -26.12
C GLY A 164 3.23 -21.51 -25.85
N THR A 165 3.05 -20.40 -26.56
CA THR A 165 3.80 -19.15 -26.38
C THR A 165 2.83 -18.00 -26.47
N SER A 166 3.01 -16.95 -25.66
CA SER A 166 2.14 -15.77 -25.67
C SER A 166 2.85 -14.56 -25.07
N ALA A 167 2.18 -13.41 -25.16
CA ALA A 167 2.51 -12.22 -24.38
C ALA A 167 1.49 -12.03 -23.25
N LEU A 168 1.95 -11.77 -22.04
CA LEU A 168 1.11 -11.52 -20.87
C LEU A 168 1.09 -10.03 -20.54
N ASN A 169 -0.12 -9.47 -20.39
CA ASN A 169 -0.29 -8.13 -19.84
C ASN A 169 -0.26 -8.21 -18.31
N THR A 170 0.78 -7.66 -17.72
CA THR A 170 0.99 -7.61 -16.27
C THR A 170 0.58 -6.29 -15.64
N ALA A 171 0.10 -5.32 -16.44
CA ALA A 171 -0.14 -3.94 -16.00
C ALA A 171 -1.07 -3.81 -14.78
N ALA A 172 -2.03 -4.73 -14.62
CA ALA A 172 -2.94 -4.73 -13.48
C ALA A 172 -2.23 -5.10 -12.16
N LEU A 173 -1.14 -5.87 -12.23
CA LEU A 173 -0.36 -6.33 -11.08
C LEU A 173 0.85 -5.43 -10.84
N THR A 174 1.71 -5.26 -11.85
CA THR A 174 3.00 -4.57 -11.73
C THR A 174 2.91 -3.07 -12.02
N GLY A 175 1.85 -2.62 -12.70
CA GLY A 175 1.73 -1.25 -13.20
C GLY A 175 2.58 -0.97 -14.45
N GLU A 176 3.24 -1.99 -15.02
CA GLU A 176 4.01 -1.88 -16.25
C GLU A 176 3.12 -2.05 -17.48
N SER A 177 3.29 -1.17 -18.46
CA SER A 177 2.48 -1.20 -19.69
C SER A 177 3.05 -2.12 -20.78
N LEU A 178 4.30 -2.59 -20.63
CA LEU A 178 4.92 -3.48 -21.61
C LEU A 178 4.50 -4.93 -21.32
N PRO A 179 3.98 -5.66 -22.33
CA PRO A 179 3.69 -7.07 -22.19
C PRO A 179 4.97 -7.89 -21.98
N ARG A 180 4.87 -8.94 -21.18
CA ARG A 180 5.94 -9.92 -20.97
C ARG A 180 5.73 -11.12 -21.87
N ASP A 181 6.69 -11.47 -22.70
CA ASP A 181 6.66 -12.69 -23.49
C ASP A 181 6.91 -13.91 -22.61
N VAL A 182 6.18 -14.99 -22.88
CA VAL A 182 6.27 -16.26 -22.17
C VAL A 182 6.27 -17.46 -23.11
N ALA A 183 7.09 -18.45 -22.78
CA ALA A 183 7.28 -19.69 -23.51
C ALA A 183 7.20 -20.92 -22.57
N VAL A 184 7.31 -22.10 -23.15
CA VAL A 184 7.31 -23.36 -22.39
C VAL A 184 8.47 -23.40 -21.39
N GLY A 185 8.14 -23.68 -20.12
CA GLY A 185 9.08 -23.70 -18.99
C GLY A 185 9.08 -22.42 -18.16
N ASP A 186 8.46 -21.33 -18.65
CA ASP A 186 8.37 -20.08 -17.88
C ASP A 186 7.31 -20.15 -16.78
N GLU A 187 7.63 -19.55 -15.65
CA GLU A 187 6.66 -19.34 -14.56
C GLU A 187 5.74 -18.17 -14.88
N ILE A 188 4.45 -18.35 -14.67
CA ILE A 188 3.44 -17.32 -14.81
C ILE A 188 2.64 -17.17 -13.53
N ILE A 189 2.20 -15.95 -13.26
CA ILE A 189 1.44 -15.58 -12.07
C ILE A 189 -0.03 -15.33 -12.40
N SER A 190 -0.89 -15.67 -11.46
CA SER A 190 -2.33 -15.41 -11.53
C SER A 190 -2.62 -13.91 -11.62
N GLY A 191 -3.71 -13.57 -12.33
CA GLY A 191 -4.14 -12.18 -12.52
C GLY A 191 -3.55 -11.47 -13.74
N CYS A 192 -2.52 -12.00 -14.39
CA CYS A 192 -2.07 -11.54 -15.71
C CYS A 192 -3.12 -11.84 -16.78
N ILE A 193 -3.22 -11.00 -17.80
CA ILE A 193 -4.13 -11.23 -18.94
C ILE A 193 -3.31 -11.81 -20.09
N ASN A 194 -3.71 -12.98 -20.57
CA ASN A 194 -3.14 -13.60 -21.76
C ASN A 194 -3.53 -12.82 -23.02
N MET A 195 -2.59 -12.46 -23.89
CA MET A 195 -2.87 -11.54 -25.01
C MET A 195 -3.00 -12.24 -26.38
N THR A 196 -2.14 -13.17 -26.70
CA THR A 196 -1.97 -13.61 -28.10
C THR A 196 -2.18 -15.10 -28.35
N GLY A 197 -1.46 -15.98 -27.65
CA GLY A 197 -1.50 -17.42 -27.86
C GLY A 197 -2.30 -18.17 -26.80
N VAL A 198 -2.73 -19.38 -27.08
CA VAL A 198 -3.30 -20.27 -26.07
C VAL A 198 -2.16 -20.87 -25.25
N LEU A 199 -2.26 -20.79 -23.94
CA LEU A 199 -1.29 -21.36 -23.00
C LEU A 199 -1.89 -22.54 -22.25
N LYS A 200 -1.16 -23.65 -22.15
CA LYS A 200 -1.43 -24.68 -21.15
C LYS A 200 -0.46 -24.51 -20.00
N VAL A 201 -1.00 -24.45 -18.81
CA VAL A 201 -0.27 -24.10 -17.59
C VAL A 201 -0.51 -25.17 -16.54
N ARG A 202 0.55 -25.75 -16.01
CA ARG A 202 0.46 -26.65 -14.87
C ARG A 202 0.49 -25.82 -13.58
N THR A 203 -0.54 -25.91 -12.78
CA THR A 203 -0.66 -25.18 -11.52
C THR A 203 0.41 -25.63 -10.53
N THR A 204 1.05 -24.65 -9.86
CA THR A 204 2.09 -24.90 -8.84
C THR A 204 1.59 -24.64 -7.43
N LYS A 205 0.46 -23.90 -7.29
CA LYS A 205 -0.16 -23.55 -6.02
C LYS A 205 -1.66 -23.81 -6.05
N ALA A 206 -2.30 -23.89 -4.88
CA ALA A 206 -3.74 -23.80 -4.78
C ALA A 206 -4.21 -22.35 -5.01
N PHE A 207 -5.47 -22.13 -5.41
CA PHE A 207 -5.98 -20.78 -5.67
C PHE A 207 -5.84 -19.85 -4.48
N GLY A 208 -6.16 -20.32 -3.24
CA GLY A 208 -6.01 -19.53 -2.01
C GLY A 208 -4.57 -19.10 -1.72
N GLU A 209 -3.56 -19.82 -2.25
CA GLU A 209 -2.14 -19.52 -2.11
C GLU A 209 -1.57 -18.78 -3.33
N SER A 210 -2.39 -18.54 -4.35
CA SER A 210 -1.99 -17.85 -5.58
C SER A 210 -1.63 -16.37 -5.32
N THR A 211 -0.81 -15.81 -6.19
CA THR A 211 -0.39 -14.40 -6.12
C THR A 211 -1.60 -13.46 -6.06
N VAL A 212 -2.62 -13.68 -6.87
CA VAL A 212 -3.86 -12.89 -6.85
C VAL A 212 -4.57 -12.96 -5.49
N SER A 213 -4.73 -14.16 -4.93
CA SER A 213 -5.42 -14.33 -3.65
C SER A 213 -4.69 -13.63 -2.51
N LYS A 214 -3.36 -13.71 -2.47
CA LYS A 214 -2.55 -12.99 -1.48
C LYS A 214 -2.63 -11.48 -1.64
N ILE A 215 -2.59 -10.96 -2.87
CA ILE A 215 -2.76 -9.53 -3.13
C ILE A 215 -4.14 -9.06 -2.65
N LEU A 216 -5.20 -9.81 -2.95
CA LEU A 216 -6.56 -9.48 -2.52
C LEU A 216 -6.67 -9.46 -1.00
N GLU A 217 -6.10 -10.45 -0.30
CA GLU A 217 -6.06 -10.50 1.15
C GLU A 217 -5.30 -9.32 1.76
N LEU A 218 -4.12 -8.97 1.22
CA LEU A 218 -3.34 -7.81 1.66
C LEU A 218 -4.12 -6.50 1.50
N VAL A 219 -4.82 -6.32 0.38
CA VAL A 219 -5.64 -5.13 0.11
C VAL A 219 -6.85 -5.09 1.05
N GLU A 220 -7.52 -6.21 1.29
CA GLU A 220 -8.66 -6.30 2.19
C GLU A 220 -8.26 -6.03 3.64
N ASN A 221 -7.17 -6.62 4.11
CA ASN A 221 -6.64 -6.44 5.46
C ASN A 221 -5.97 -5.07 5.69
N SER A 222 -5.58 -4.36 4.63
CA SER A 222 -4.94 -3.03 4.73
C SER A 222 -5.79 -1.98 5.48
N SER A 223 -7.11 -2.17 5.52
CA SER A 223 -8.03 -1.30 6.26
C SER A 223 -8.02 -1.51 7.78
N SER A 224 -7.42 -2.58 8.28
CA SER A 224 -7.36 -2.91 9.71
C SER A 224 -6.27 -2.13 10.46
N HIS A 225 -5.17 -1.75 9.80
CA HIS A 225 -4.04 -1.04 10.37
C HIS A 225 -4.18 0.48 10.21
N LYS A 226 -4.82 1.11 11.21
CA LYS A 226 -5.09 2.56 11.21
C LYS A 226 -3.84 3.40 11.48
N SER A 227 -3.69 4.49 10.73
CA SER A 227 -2.65 5.50 10.95
C SER A 227 -2.80 6.22 12.30
N ARG A 228 -1.70 6.89 12.73
CA ARG A 228 -1.74 7.77 13.90
C ARG A 228 -2.74 8.90 13.70
N SER A 229 -2.82 9.44 12.49
CA SER A 229 -3.75 10.51 12.13
C SER A 229 -5.21 10.06 12.24
N GLU A 230 -5.56 8.84 11.79
CA GLU A 230 -6.92 8.28 11.96
C GLU A 230 -7.24 7.99 13.43
N THR A 231 -6.26 7.50 14.18
CA THR A 231 -6.40 7.25 15.63
C THR A 231 -6.58 8.56 16.39
N PHE A 232 -5.84 9.61 16.02
CA PHE A 232 -5.97 10.95 16.59
C PHE A 232 -7.39 11.50 16.39
N ILE A 233 -7.94 11.43 15.16
CA ILE A 233 -9.30 11.91 14.89
C ILE A 233 -10.33 11.15 15.71
N SER A 234 -10.18 9.83 15.84
CA SER A 234 -11.10 9.02 16.65
C SER A 234 -11.05 9.40 18.14
N ARG A 235 -9.87 9.74 18.67
CA ARG A 235 -9.69 10.24 20.05
C ARG A 235 -10.21 11.68 20.20
N PHE A 236 -9.89 12.52 19.23
CA PHE A 236 -10.36 13.91 19.20
C PHE A 236 -11.88 13.98 19.25
N ALA A 237 -12.59 13.22 18.42
CA ALA A 237 -14.04 13.19 18.41
C ALA A 237 -14.64 12.82 19.79
N LYS A 238 -14.03 11.85 20.50
CA LYS A 238 -14.48 11.43 21.84
C LYS A 238 -14.39 12.52 22.90
N VAL A 239 -13.47 13.46 22.79
CA VAL A 239 -13.28 14.59 23.74
C VAL A 239 -14.01 15.83 23.25
N TYR A 240 -13.94 16.09 21.96
CA TYR A 240 -14.50 17.28 21.33
C TYR A 240 -16.04 17.34 21.46
N THR A 241 -16.74 16.24 21.17
CA THR A 241 -18.22 16.25 21.16
C THR A 241 -18.83 16.54 22.54
N PRO A 242 -18.40 15.90 23.65
CA PRO A 242 -18.84 16.31 24.99
C PRO A 242 -18.51 17.76 25.32
N ALA A 243 -17.29 18.22 25.01
CA ALA A 243 -16.88 19.61 25.26
C ALA A 243 -17.80 20.61 24.56
N VAL A 244 -18.15 20.35 23.32
CA VAL A 244 -19.09 21.14 22.53
C VAL A 244 -20.49 21.14 23.16
N CYS A 245 -21.01 19.99 23.59
CA CYS A 245 -22.32 19.89 24.23
C CYS A 245 -22.38 20.75 25.51
N TYR A 246 -21.34 20.64 26.36
CA TYR A 246 -21.27 21.44 27.58
C TYR A 246 -21.11 22.95 27.27
N SER A 247 -20.35 23.30 26.25
CA SER A 247 -20.20 24.71 25.82
C SER A 247 -21.52 25.27 25.28
N ALA A 248 -22.27 24.48 24.50
CA ALA A 248 -23.59 24.88 24.02
C ALA A 248 -24.59 25.06 25.19
N LEU A 249 -24.58 24.14 26.17
CA LEU A 249 -25.40 24.25 27.36
C LEU A 249 -25.03 25.53 28.18
N ALA A 250 -23.74 25.78 28.33
CA ALA A 250 -23.26 27.00 28.99
C ALA A 250 -23.70 28.26 28.22
N LEU A 251 -23.64 28.26 26.90
CA LEU A 251 -24.09 29.35 26.03
C LEU A 251 -25.60 29.57 26.13
N ALA A 252 -26.39 28.51 26.31
CA ALA A 252 -27.84 28.61 26.47
C ALA A 252 -28.25 29.18 27.85
N VAL A 253 -27.46 28.92 28.90
CA VAL A 253 -27.86 29.20 30.28
C VAL A 253 -27.12 30.41 30.91
N LEU A 254 -25.80 30.50 30.76
CA LEU A 254 -25.01 31.51 31.46
C LEU A 254 -25.36 32.95 31.06
N PRO A 255 -25.44 33.30 29.76
CA PRO A 255 -25.73 34.69 29.39
C PRO A 255 -27.14 35.16 29.83
N PRO A 256 -28.23 34.36 29.65
CA PRO A 256 -29.55 34.72 30.21
C PRO A 256 -29.53 34.96 31.71
N VAL A 257 -28.86 34.10 32.49
CA VAL A 257 -28.75 34.22 33.94
C VAL A 257 -27.97 35.48 34.31
N VAL A 258 -26.84 35.76 33.68
CA VAL A 258 -26.06 36.97 33.90
C VAL A 258 -26.87 38.23 33.58
N ARG A 259 -27.64 38.22 32.47
CA ARG A 259 -28.54 39.33 32.10
C ARG A 259 -29.63 39.56 33.16
N LEU A 260 -30.24 38.48 33.67
CA LEU A 260 -31.23 38.55 34.75
C LEU A 260 -30.65 39.14 36.04
N LEU A 261 -29.43 38.71 36.42
CA LEU A 261 -28.71 39.22 37.57
C LEU A 261 -28.34 40.71 37.41
N ALA A 262 -28.12 41.15 36.16
CA ALA A 262 -27.87 42.58 35.83
C ALA A 262 -29.16 43.41 35.69
N GLY A 263 -30.34 42.83 35.99
CA GLY A 263 -31.62 43.54 35.92
C GLY A 263 -32.18 43.70 34.49
N MET A 264 -31.63 42.98 33.52
CA MET A 264 -32.07 42.97 32.13
C MET A 264 -32.98 41.76 31.83
N SER A 265 -33.73 41.79 30.74
CA SER A 265 -34.46 40.62 30.27
C SER A 265 -33.51 39.47 29.95
N GLY A 266 -33.85 38.23 30.32
CA GLY A 266 -33.01 37.05 30.12
C GLY A 266 -32.80 36.67 28.66
N ASP A 267 -33.75 37.01 27.78
CA ASP A 267 -33.73 36.78 26.34
C ASP A 267 -33.36 35.31 25.98
N TRP A 268 -34.03 34.37 26.65
CA TRP A 268 -33.77 32.94 26.58
C TRP A 268 -33.86 32.40 25.16
N GLY A 269 -34.82 32.86 24.37
CA GLY A 269 -35.01 32.39 22.99
C GLY A 269 -33.77 32.63 22.14
N THR A 270 -33.24 33.83 22.13
CA THR A 270 -32.02 34.18 21.39
C THR A 270 -30.82 33.33 21.80
N TRP A 271 -30.60 33.12 23.11
CA TRP A 271 -29.44 32.38 23.58
C TRP A 271 -29.57 30.87 23.35
N VAL A 272 -30.79 30.32 23.47
CA VAL A 272 -31.06 28.92 23.10
C VAL A 272 -30.86 28.73 21.59
N TYR A 273 -31.36 29.65 20.75
CA TYR A 273 -31.14 29.61 19.30
C TYR A 273 -29.64 29.61 18.95
N ARG A 274 -28.85 30.50 19.56
CA ARG A 274 -27.39 30.52 19.38
C ARG A 274 -26.72 29.23 19.82
N ALA A 275 -27.16 28.65 20.93
CA ALA A 275 -26.63 27.36 21.39
C ALA A 275 -26.97 26.22 20.44
N LEU A 276 -28.16 26.18 19.84
CA LEU A 276 -28.56 25.20 18.84
C LEU A 276 -27.75 25.36 17.54
N THR A 277 -27.58 26.62 17.10
CA THR A 277 -26.71 26.93 15.95
C THR A 277 -25.27 26.51 16.20
N PHE A 278 -24.75 26.75 17.41
CA PHE A 278 -23.42 26.32 17.82
C PHE A 278 -23.26 24.79 17.76
N LEU A 279 -24.29 24.01 18.17
CA LEU A 279 -24.30 22.56 18.06
C LEU A 279 -24.23 22.09 16.61
N VAL A 280 -24.98 22.71 15.70
CA VAL A 280 -24.98 22.37 14.27
C VAL A 280 -23.60 22.60 13.66
N ILE A 281 -22.98 23.77 13.92
CA ILE A 281 -21.64 24.11 13.41
C ILE A 281 -20.59 23.10 13.88
N SER A 282 -20.77 22.56 15.07
CA SER A 282 -19.73 21.80 15.78
C SER A 282 -19.53 20.38 15.25
N CYS A 283 -20.34 19.85 14.30
CA CYS A 283 -20.14 18.50 13.76
C CYS A 283 -18.76 18.36 13.08
N PRO A 284 -17.86 17.46 13.51
CA PRO A 284 -16.56 17.27 12.87
C PRO A 284 -16.63 16.44 11.56
N CYS A 285 -17.78 16.48 10.86
CA CYS A 285 -18.10 15.61 9.73
C CYS A 285 -17.03 15.62 8.62
N ALA A 286 -16.52 16.81 8.28
CA ALA A 286 -15.49 16.96 7.25
C ALA A 286 -14.19 16.22 7.60
N LEU A 287 -13.77 16.19 8.86
CA LEU A 287 -12.55 15.52 9.32
C LEU A 287 -12.72 14.00 9.36
N VAL A 288 -13.81 13.55 9.97
CA VAL A 288 -14.11 12.13 10.16
C VAL A 288 -14.21 11.39 8.81
N ILE A 289 -14.61 12.10 7.75
CA ILE A 289 -14.80 11.54 6.42
C ILE A 289 -13.56 11.69 5.55
N SER A 290 -13.01 12.91 5.47
CA SER A 290 -11.96 13.20 4.48
C SER A 290 -10.64 12.50 4.77
N ILE A 291 -10.31 12.26 6.04
CA ILE A 291 -9.03 11.68 6.42
C ILE A 291 -8.95 10.19 6.04
N PRO A 292 -9.87 9.31 6.45
CA PRO A 292 -9.86 7.92 5.97
C PRO A 292 -9.96 7.85 4.44
N LEU A 293 -10.77 8.71 3.82
CA LEU A 293 -10.89 8.75 2.36
C LEU A 293 -9.56 9.10 1.69
N THR A 294 -8.77 10.04 2.27
CA THR A 294 -7.45 10.40 1.74
C THR A 294 -6.49 9.22 1.83
N PHE A 295 -6.47 8.49 2.94
CA PHE A 295 -5.64 7.29 3.08
C PHE A 295 -6.06 6.20 2.10
N PHE A 296 -7.36 5.93 1.95
CA PHE A 296 -7.85 4.99 0.95
C PHE A 296 -7.46 5.39 -0.47
N ALA A 297 -7.53 6.69 -0.78
CA ALA A 297 -7.08 7.20 -2.07
C ALA A 297 -5.56 7.05 -2.25
N GLY A 298 -4.77 7.29 -1.21
CA GLY A 298 -3.32 7.09 -1.20
C GLY A 298 -2.91 5.63 -1.39
N LEU A 299 -3.55 4.71 -0.66
CA LEU A 299 -3.34 3.26 -0.83
C LEU A 299 -3.67 2.80 -2.25
N GLY A 300 -4.82 3.25 -2.79
CA GLY A 300 -5.20 2.96 -4.16
C GLY A 300 -4.25 3.56 -5.20
N GLY A 301 -3.71 4.75 -4.94
CA GLY A 301 -2.69 5.38 -5.78
C GLY A 301 -1.36 4.63 -5.76
N ALA A 302 -0.93 4.14 -4.60
CA ALA A 302 0.26 3.30 -4.45
C ALA A 302 0.10 1.96 -5.18
N SER A 303 -1.03 1.29 -4.99
CA SER A 303 -1.32 0.03 -5.65
C SER A 303 -1.33 0.14 -7.19
N LYS A 304 -1.92 1.22 -7.75
CA LYS A 304 -1.84 1.50 -9.20
C LYS A 304 -0.41 1.72 -9.70
N ALA A 305 0.49 2.12 -8.82
CA ALA A 305 1.90 2.30 -9.13
C ALA A 305 2.71 0.99 -8.97
N GLY A 306 2.06 -0.14 -8.69
CA GLY A 306 2.70 -1.42 -8.44
C GLY A 306 3.31 -1.52 -7.03
N VAL A 307 2.81 -0.75 -6.06
CA VAL A 307 3.27 -0.77 -4.67
C VAL A 307 2.11 -1.10 -3.75
N LEU A 308 2.14 -2.26 -3.13
CA LEU A 308 1.17 -2.68 -2.11
C LEU A 308 1.61 -2.22 -0.73
N VAL A 309 0.77 -1.46 -0.06
CA VAL A 309 1.01 -1.00 1.32
C VAL A 309 -0.03 -1.64 2.22
N LYS A 310 0.39 -2.39 3.25
CA LYS A 310 -0.49 -3.18 4.12
C LYS A 310 -1.35 -2.37 5.09
N GLY A 311 -1.21 -1.04 5.11
CA GLY A 311 -2.04 -0.21 5.98
C GLY A 311 -1.75 1.28 5.90
N SER A 312 -2.69 2.09 6.37
CA SER A 312 -2.54 3.55 6.40
C SER A 312 -1.43 4.02 7.37
N ASN A 313 -1.14 3.24 8.42
CA ASN A 313 -0.01 3.47 9.33
C ASN A 313 1.34 3.36 8.59
N TYR A 314 1.48 2.41 7.68
CA TYR A 314 2.71 2.24 6.89
C TYR A 314 2.84 3.32 5.81
N LEU A 315 1.71 3.77 5.23
CA LEU A 315 1.72 4.93 4.34
C LEU A 315 2.18 6.20 5.09
N GLU A 316 1.71 6.39 6.32
CA GLU A 316 2.16 7.50 7.18
C GLU A 316 3.65 7.37 7.51
N ALA A 317 4.12 6.17 7.86
CA ALA A 317 5.52 5.89 8.15
C ALA A 317 6.43 6.12 6.92
N LEU A 318 6.04 5.65 5.73
CA LEU A 318 6.75 5.91 4.47
C LEU A 318 6.95 7.41 4.20
N SER A 319 5.96 8.26 4.55
CA SER A 319 6.09 9.71 4.38
C SER A 319 7.22 10.31 5.23
N GLN A 320 7.55 9.67 6.35
CA GLN A 320 8.57 10.09 7.32
C GLN A 320 9.92 9.37 7.12
N THR A 321 10.05 8.53 6.08
CA THR A 321 11.27 7.80 5.79
C THR A 321 12.41 8.75 5.44
N LYS A 322 13.51 8.63 6.18
CA LYS A 322 14.75 9.41 6.04
C LYS A 322 15.96 8.53 5.80
N ILE A 323 15.91 7.28 6.23
CA ILE A 323 16.97 6.29 6.06
C ILE A 323 16.39 5.12 5.28
N VAL A 324 17.06 4.72 4.20
CA VAL A 324 16.72 3.52 3.44
C VAL A 324 17.92 2.59 3.44
N VAL A 325 17.71 1.38 3.95
CA VAL A 325 18.70 0.32 4.05
C VAL A 325 18.37 -0.77 3.05
N PHE A 326 19.31 -1.15 2.22
CA PHE A 326 19.14 -2.16 1.20
C PHE A 326 19.93 -3.42 1.54
N ASP A 327 19.35 -4.57 1.32
CA ASP A 327 20.17 -5.74 1.00
C ASP A 327 20.81 -5.55 -0.38
N LYS A 328 21.94 -6.14 -0.64
CA LYS A 328 22.60 -6.07 -1.95
C LYS A 328 21.96 -7.04 -2.93
N THR A 329 22.02 -8.34 -2.60
CA THR A 329 21.71 -9.44 -3.53
C THR A 329 20.21 -9.56 -3.77
N GLY A 330 19.77 -9.62 -5.03
CA GLY A 330 18.35 -9.68 -5.38
C GLY A 330 17.58 -8.37 -5.18
N THR A 331 18.17 -7.38 -4.51
CA THR A 331 17.52 -6.07 -4.24
C THR A 331 18.10 -4.96 -5.11
N LEU A 332 19.39 -4.66 -4.97
CA LEU A 332 20.12 -3.71 -5.85
C LEU A 332 20.75 -4.42 -7.04
N THR A 333 20.94 -5.73 -6.94
CA THR A 333 21.43 -6.61 -7.99
C THR A 333 20.32 -7.57 -8.43
N GLN A 334 20.54 -8.26 -9.55
CA GLN A 334 19.56 -9.21 -10.11
C GLN A 334 19.57 -10.58 -9.40
N GLY A 335 20.55 -10.84 -8.49
CA GLY A 335 20.77 -12.15 -7.92
C GLY A 335 21.29 -13.17 -8.96
N VAL A 336 21.70 -12.69 -10.13
CA VAL A 336 22.25 -13.47 -11.21
C VAL A 336 23.75 -13.20 -11.30
N PHE A 337 24.52 -14.25 -11.15
CA PHE A 337 25.97 -14.17 -11.26
C PHE A 337 26.39 -14.31 -12.71
N GLU A 338 27.28 -13.46 -13.20
CA GLU A 338 27.84 -13.55 -14.55
C GLU A 338 29.37 -13.57 -14.49
N VAL A 339 29.97 -14.25 -15.46
CA VAL A 339 31.41 -14.25 -15.66
C VAL A 339 31.81 -12.92 -16.30
N ASN A 340 32.61 -12.13 -15.59
CA ASN A 340 33.03 -10.81 -16.05
C ASN A 340 34.39 -10.82 -16.75
N ALA A 341 35.29 -11.71 -16.32
CA ALA A 341 36.63 -11.77 -16.88
C ALA A 341 37.32 -13.10 -16.55
N VAL A 342 38.25 -13.46 -17.39
CA VAL A 342 39.22 -14.52 -17.15
C VAL A 342 40.62 -13.91 -17.13
N HIS A 343 41.38 -14.19 -16.09
CA HIS A 343 42.71 -13.61 -15.92
C HIS A 343 43.79 -14.67 -15.68
N HIS A 344 45.01 -14.32 -16.07
CA HIS A 344 46.22 -15.12 -15.89
C HIS A 344 46.12 -16.57 -16.40
N SER A 345 45.32 -16.75 -17.48
CA SER A 345 45.15 -18.07 -18.09
C SER A 345 46.24 -18.34 -19.14
N PRO A 346 47.06 -19.37 -18.96
CA PRO A 346 47.93 -19.88 -20.02
C PRO A 346 47.15 -20.72 -21.06
N VAL A 347 45.89 -21.04 -20.79
CA VAL A 347 44.97 -21.77 -21.66
C VAL A 347 44.02 -20.78 -22.30
N GLU A 348 43.49 -21.09 -23.46
CA GLU A 348 42.47 -20.26 -24.11
C GLU A 348 41.26 -20.08 -23.19
N GLU A 349 40.77 -18.85 -23.12
CA GLU A 349 39.65 -18.46 -22.23
C GLU A 349 38.43 -19.37 -22.39
N LYS A 350 38.07 -19.67 -23.62
CA LYS A 350 36.94 -20.56 -23.94
C LYS A 350 37.13 -21.98 -23.36
N THR A 351 38.33 -22.52 -23.46
CA THR A 351 38.67 -23.84 -22.90
C THR A 351 38.66 -23.83 -21.38
N LEU A 352 39.14 -22.74 -20.75
CA LEU A 352 39.13 -22.59 -19.29
C LEU A 352 37.70 -22.52 -18.76
N LEU A 353 36.83 -21.74 -19.41
CA LEU A 353 35.40 -21.65 -19.06
C LEU A 353 34.68 -23.00 -19.28
N GLU A 354 34.97 -23.71 -20.38
CA GLU A 354 34.38 -25.01 -20.63
C GLU A 354 34.77 -26.04 -19.55
N TYR A 355 36.05 -26.07 -19.16
CA TYR A 355 36.53 -26.98 -18.11
C TYR A 355 35.95 -26.61 -16.73
N ALA A 356 35.80 -25.33 -16.44
CA ALA A 356 35.14 -24.87 -15.22
C ALA A 356 33.67 -25.29 -15.19
N ALA A 357 32.93 -25.05 -16.29
CA ALA A 357 31.53 -25.40 -16.41
C ALA A 357 31.29 -26.91 -16.33
N LEU A 358 32.16 -27.71 -16.95
CA LEU A 358 32.13 -29.17 -16.88
C LEU A 358 32.43 -29.68 -15.47
N ALA A 359 33.47 -29.15 -14.78
CA ALA A 359 33.79 -29.55 -13.42
C ALA A 359 32.63 -29.26 -12.45
N GLU A 360 31.93 -28.15 -12.65
CA GLU A 360 30.81 -27.67 -11.83
C GLU A 360 29.42 -28.15 -12.31
N CYS A 361 29.35 -29.07 -13.31
CA CYS A 361 28.09 -29.46 -13.98
C CYS A 361 27.09 -30.19 -13.08
N ALA A 362 27.52 -30.74 -11.95
CA ALA A 362 26.68 -31.42 -10.97
C ALA A 362 26.24 -30.53 -9.80
N SER A 363 26.85 -29.37 -9.62
CA SER A 363 26.54 -28.46 -8.52
C SER A 363 25.34 -27.56 -8.87
N SER A 364 24.48 -27.35 -7.88
CA SER A 364 23.35 -26.42 -7.98
C SER A 364 23.70 -25.00 -7.49
N HIS A 365 24.94 -24.77 -7.11
CA HIS A 365 25.40 -23.49 -6.57
C HIS A 365 25.24 -22.37 -7.63
N PRO A 366 24.85 -21.14 -7.26
CA PRO A 366 24.70 -20.02 -8.21
C PRO A 366 25.93 -19.73 -9.07
N ILE A 367 27.13 -19.84 -8.48
CA ILE A 367 28.42 -19.71 -9.18
C ILE A 367 28.55 -20.78 -10.26
N SER A 368 28.20 -22.02 -9.93
CA SER A 368 28.27 -23.15 -10.87
C SER A 368 27.32 -22.96 -12.06
N LYS A 369 26.10 -22.47 -11.78
CA LYS A 369 25.14 -22.12 -12.85
C LYS A 369 25.64 -20.99 -13.75
N SER A 370 26.31 -20.01 -13.18
CA SER A 370 26.93 -18.91 -13.91
C SER A 370 28.03 -19.40 -14.88
N LEU A 371 28.89 -20.30 -14.39
CA LEU A 371 29.92 -20.92 -15.22
C LEU A 371 29.32 -21.76 -16.36
N GLN A 372 28.28 -22.55 -16.05
CA GLN A 372 27.56 -23.35 -17.05
C GLN A 372 26.88 -22.48 -18.11
N LYS A 373 26.28 -21.33 -17.70
CA LYS A 373 25.65 -20.37 -18.62
C LYS A 373 26.67 -19.64 -19.50
N ALA A 374 27.86 -19.34 -18.97
CA ALA A 374 28.92 -18.67 -19.71
C ALA A 374 29.59 -19.57 -20.78
N CYS A 375 29.40 -20.88 -20.70
CA CYS A 375 29.90 -21.82 -21.69
C CYS A 375 28.97 -21.82 -22.90
N GLU A 376 29.51 -21.48 -24.08
CA GLU A 376 28.78 -21.56 -25.34
C GLU A 376 28.60 -23.01 -25.81
N GLY A 377 27.36 -23.55 -25.74
CA GLY A 377 26.98 -24.87 -26.23
C GLY A 377 26.41 -25.80 -25.16
N GLU A 378 25.92 -26.97 -25.58
CA GLU A 378 25.47 -28.03 -24.67
C GLU A 378 26.67 -28.69 -23.98
N LEU A 379 26.63 -28.71 -22.63
CA LEU A 379 27.66 -29.37 -21.82
C LEU A 379 27.52 -30.90 -21.92
N ASP A 380 28.46 -31.53 -22.57
CA ASP A 380 28.53 -32.99 -22.64
C ASP A 380 29.06 -33.58 -21.32
N ARG A 381 28.13 -33.94 -20.43
CA ARG A 381 28.43 -34.53 -19.12
C ARG A 381 29.16 -35.87 -19.18
N SER A 382 29.19 -36.55 -20.33
CA SER A 382 29.93 -37.81 -20.50
C SER A 382 31.46 -37.63 -20.45
N ARG A 383 31.93 -36.40 -20.66
CA ARG A 383 33.35 -35.99 -20.57
C ARG A 383 33.88 -35.84 -19.15
N VAL A 384 32.97 -35.92 -18.14
CA VAL A 384 33.32 -35.66 -16.74
C VAL A 384 33.20 -36.93 -15.90
N SER A 385 34.16 -37.14 -15.04
CA SER A 385 34.16 -38.24 -14.07
C SER A 385 34.78 -37.77 -12.73
N GLU A 386 34.63 -38.56 -11.68
CA GLU A 386 35.21 -38.33 -10.33
C GLU A 386 34.91 -36.95 -9.73
N ILE A 387 33.69 -36.41 -9.93
CA ILE A 387 33.29 -35.14 -9.38
C ILE A 387 33.25 -35.24 -7.84
N ARG A 388 33.96 -34.33 -7.14
CA ARG A 388 33.95 -34.22 -5.68
C ARG A 388 33.78 -32.77 -5.30
N GLU A 389 32.68 -32.46 -4.63
CA GLU A 389 32.45 -31.17 -4.05
C GLU A 389 33.07 -31.09 -2.65
N ILE A 390 33.86 -30.04 -2.39
CA ILE A 390 34.54 -29.79 -1.12
C ILE A 390 33.91 -28.55 -0.51
N GLY A 391 33.06 -28.74 0.51
CA GLY A 391 32.27 -27.68 1.13
C GLY A 391 33.12 -26.47 1.56
N GLY A 392 32.71 -25.27 1.07
CA GLY A 392 33.37 -24.00 1.35
C GLY A 392 34.74 -23.80 0.64
N ARG A 393 35.11 -24.68 -0.31
CA ARG A 393 36.37 -24.60 -1.04
C ARG A 393 36.19 -24.65 -2.57
N GLY A 394 35.38 -25.55 -3.09
CA GLY A 394 35.13 -25.69 -4.54
C GLY A 394 34.94 -27.15 -4.97
N VAL A 395 35.21 -27.45 -6.22
CA VAL A 395 34.98 -28.75 -6.83
C VAL A 395 36.28 -29.28 -7.48
N THR A 396 36.49 -30.58 -7.40
CA THR A 396 37.50 -31.28 -8.16
C THR A 396 36.83 -32.34 -9.04
N ALA A 397 37.27 -32.48 -10.29
CA ALA A 397 36.72 -33.42 -11.25
C ALA A 397 37.81 -33.90 -12.22
N VAL A 398 37.53 -34.97 -12.98
CA VAL A 398 38.32 -35.35 -14.12
C VAL A 398 37.53 -35.01 -15.39
N VAL A 399 38.04 -34.11 -16.21
CA VAL A 399 37.44 -33.63 -17.46
C VAL A 399 38.37 -34.01 -18.62
N ASP A 400 37.89 -34.78 -19.58
CA ASP A 400 38.68 -35.28 -20.71
C ASP A 400 39.98 -35.99 -20.31
N GLY A 401 39.99 -36.64 -19.15
CA GLY A 401 41.16 -37.28 -18.60
C GLY A 401 42.11 -36.38 -17.82
N HIS A 402 41.86 -35.08 -17.78
CA HIS A 402 42.65 -34.09 -17.00
C HIS A 402 42.03 -33.86 -15.61
N ARG A 403 42.85 -33.77 -14.59
CA ARG A 403 42.40 -33.43 -13.25
C ARG A 403 42.17 -31.93 -13.16
N VAL A 404 40.93 -31.52 -12.99
CA VAL A 404 40.51 -30.11 -12.88
C VAL A 404 40.08 -29.82 -11.47
N ALA A 405 40.56 -28.71 -10.92
CA ALA A 405 40.10 -28.15 -9.66
C ALA A 405 39.61 -26.71 -9.89
N ALA A 406 38.36 -26.43 -9.48
CA ALA A 406 37.74 -25.13 -9.55
C ALA A 406 37.30 -24.69 -8.14
N GLY A 407 37.77 -23.53 -7.64
CA GLY A 407 37.39 -23.09 -6.30
C GLY A 407 38.17 -21.86 -5.81
N ASN A 408 38.16 -21.65 -4.49
CA ASN A 408 38.85 -20.53 -3.86
C ASN A 408 40.33 -20.82 -3.63
N GLY A 409 41.08 -19.80 -3.14
CA GLY A 409 42.52 -19.96 -2.83
C GLY A 409 42.80 -21.08 -1.84
N LYS A 410 41.90 -21.37 -0.88
CA LYS A 410 42.07 -22.48 0.07
C LYS A 410 42.10 -23.85 -0.62
N LEU A 411 41.31 -24.01 -1.71
CA LEU A 411 41.37 -25.24 -2.51
C LEU A 411 42.72 -25.36 -3.21
N MET A 412 43.24 -24.25 -3.74
CA MET A 412 44.56 -24.24 -4.39
C MET A 412 45.69 -24.59 -3.40
N ASP A 413 45.63 -24.05 -2.17
CA ASP A 413 46.57 -24.38 -1.09
C ASP A 413 46.52 -25.86 -0.73
N ASP A 414 45.30 -26.46 -0.62
CA ASP A 414 45.14 -27.88 -0.29
C ASP A 414 45.72 -28.83 -1.33
N ILE A 415 45.64 -28.47 -2.59
CA ILE A 415 46.19 -29.26 -3.69
C ILE A 415 47.65 -28.90 -4.00
N GLY A 416 48.23 -27.96 -3.26
CA GLY A 416 49.63 -27.54 -3.38
C GLY A 416 49.95 -26.74 -4.63
N VAL A 417 48.98 -26.04 -5.21
CA VAL A 417 49.13 -25.21 -6.42
C VAL A 417 49.34 -23.76 -6.03
N ALA A 418 50.45 -23.17 -6.47
CA ALA A 418 50.72 -21.74 -6.30
C ALA A 418 49.75 -20.93 -7.16
N TRP A 419 49.02 -20.02 -6.53
CA TRP A 419 48.01 -19.19 -7.17
C TRP A 419 48.29 -17.70 -6.99
N HIS A 420 47.67 -16.83 -7.74
CA HIS A 420 47.83 -15.40 -7.69
C HIS A 420 46.59 -14.73 -7.11
N GLU A 421 46.82 -13.75 -6.21
CA GLU A 421 45.71 -12.88 -5.73
C GLU A 421 45.19 -12.04 -6.89
N CYS A 422 43.87 -12.03 -7.06
CA CYS A 422 43.24 -11.22 -8.07
C CYS A 422 42.84 -9.84 -7.53
N HIS A 423 43.15 -8.80 -8.28
CA HIS A 423 42.79 -7.42 -7.93
C HIS A 423 41.40 -7.00 -8.45
N SER A 424 40.77 -7.82 -9.29
CA SER A 424 39.43 -7.56 -9.80
C SER A 424 38.35 -7.73 -8.71
N VAL A 425 37.26 -6.99 -8.85
CA VAL A 425 36.16 -7.00 -7.91
C VAL A 425 35.18 -8.11 -8.32
N GLY A 426 34.94 -9.07 -7.44
CA GLY A 426 34.04 -10.20 -7.70
C GLY A 426 34.43 -11.44 -6.88
N THR A 427 33.67 -12.51 -7.05
CA THR A 427 34.02 -13.85 -6.54
C THR A 427 35.02 -14.46 -7.49
N ILE A 428 36.17 -14.85 -6.96
CA ILE A 428 37.25 -15.41 -7.74
C ILE A 428 37.18 -16.95 -7.69
N VAL A 429 37.06 -17.56 -8.85
CA VAL A 429 37.17 -19.02 -9.01
C VAL A 429 38.53 -19.31 -9.63
N HIS A 430 39.47 -19.79 -8.81
CA HIS A 430 40.77 -20.25 -9.27
C HIS A 430 40.63 -21.62 -9.93
N MET A 431 41.39 -21.80 -11.01
CA MET A 431 41.39 -23.03 -11.79
C MET A 431 42.80 -23.66 -11.76
N ALA A 432 42.84 -24.96 -11.53
CA ALA A 432 44.04 -25.76 -11.72
C ALA A 432 43.75 -26.97 -12.62
N ILE A 433 44.65 -27.26 -13.52
CA ILE A 433 44.58 -28.41 -14.44
C ILE A 433 45.86 -29.21 -14.29
N ASP A 434 45.75 -30.51 -13.98
CA ASP A 434 46.88 -31.44 -13.75
C ASP A 434 47.89 -30.92 -12.74
N GLY A 435 47.41 -30.29 -11.65
CA GLY A 435 48.24 -29.77 -10.60
C GLY A 435 48.99 -28.47 -10.93
N LYS A 436 48.68 -27.83 -12.04
CA LYS A 436 49.24 -26.53 -12.44
C LYS A 436 48.15 -25.45 -12.44
N TYR A 437 48.50 -24.25 -12.00
CA TYR A 437 47.58 -23.13 -12.06
C TYR A 437 47.22 -22.79 -13.49
N ALA A 438 45.94 -22.78 -13.79
CA ALA A 438 45.40 -22.53 -15.13
C ALA A 438 44.74 -21.16 -15.31
N GLY A 439 44.70 -20.36 -14.24
CA GLY A 439 44.08 -19.02 -14.27
C GLY A 439 42.96 -18.88 -13.25
N HIS A 440 42.24 -17.79 -13.34
CA HIS A 440 41.04 -17.59 -12.52
C HIS A 440 39.94 -16.87 -13.30
N ILE A 441 38.72 -17.17 -12.89
CA ILE A 441 37.50 -16.61 -13.44
C ILE A 441 36.91 -15.65 -12.41
N VAL A 442 36.57 -14.43 -12.83
CA VAL A 442 35.93 -13.42 -11.99
C VAL A 442 34.43 -13.44 -12.27
N ILE A 443 33.67 -13.69 -11.22
CA ILE A 443 32.22 -13.76 -11.27
C ILE A 443 31.66 -12.67 -10.36
N SER A 444 30.72 -11.88 -10.84
CA SER A 444 30.02 -10.89 -10.03
C SER A 444 28.52 -10.95 -10.24
N ASP A 445 27.81 -10.50 -9.21
CA ASP A 445 26.37 -10.30 -9.28
C ASP A 445 26.07 -9.05 -10.11
N VAL A 446 25.10 -9.15 -11.01
CA VAL A 446 24.78 -8.08 -11.97
C VAL A 446 23.90 -7.03 -11.28
N GLU A 447 24.32 -5.77 -11.33
CA GLU A 447 23.51 -4.65 -10.83
C GLU A 447 22.23 -4.50 -11.65
N LYS A 448 21.10 -4.15 -10.99
CA LYS A 448 19.88 -3.81 -11.71
C LYS A 448 20.07 -2.52 -12.50
N PRO A 449 19.63 -2.44 -13.77
CA PRO A 449 19.82 -1.25 -14.60
C PRO A 449 19.25 0.03 -13.98
N THR A 450 18.21 -0.12 -13.14
CA THR A 450 17.50 0.98 -12.49
C THR A 450 18.03 1.32 -11.10
N ALA A 451 18.94 0.51 -10.52
CA ALA A 451 19.40 0.67 -9.14
C ALA A 451 20.05 2.03 -8.87
N LYS A 452 20.99 2.47 -9.73
CA LYS A 452 21.64 3.77 -9.60
C LYS A 452 20.64 4.93 -9.65
N GLN A 453 19.70 4.89 -10.60
CA GLN A 453 18.66 5.90 -10.71
C GLN A 453 17.72 5.88 -9.50
N ALA A 454 17.41 4.70 -8.96
CA ALA A 454 16.58 4.56 -7.78
C ALA A 454 17.21 5.24 -6.55
N ILE A 455 18.53 5.06 -6.33
CA ILE A 455 19.26 5.76 -5.25
C ILE A 455 19.21 7.28 -5.43
N ALA A 456 19.44 7.78 -6.65
CA ALA A 456 19.34 9.21 -6.95
C ALA A 456 17.92 9.75 -6.70
N ASP A 457 16.88 9.02 -7.13
CA ASP A 457 15.48 9.38 -6.95
C ASP A 457 15.04 9.37 -5.48
N LEU A 458 15.61 8.49 -4.65
CA LEU A 458 15.39 8.48 -3.20
C LEU A 458 15.95 9.73 -2.54
N LYS A 459 17.18 10.11 -2.88
CA LYS A 459 17.80 11.36 -2.42
C LYS A 459 16.99 12.58 -2.86
N ALA A 460 16.55 12.63 -4.12
CA ALA A 460 15.66 13.67 -4.63
C ALA A 460 14.28 13.68 -3.94
N ALA A 461 13.79 12.52 -3.51
CA ALA A 461 12.59 12.42 -2.68
C ALA A 461 12.83 12.81 -1.22
N GLY A 462 14.03 13.23 -0.80
CA GLY A 462 14.36 13.71 0.54
C GLY A 462 14.64 12.59 1.55
N VAL A 463 15.17 11.46 1.09
CA VAL A 463 15.87 10.48 1.91
C VAL A 463 17.26 11.07 2.23
N GLU A 464 17.63 11.03 3.48
CA GLU A 464 18.86 11.68 3.98
C GLU A 464 20.05 10.74 3.95
N LYS A 465 19.80 9.43 4.10
CA LYS A 465 20.86 8.42 4.15
C LYS A 465 20.39 7.14 3.45
N THR A 466 21.24 6.63 2.57
CA THR A 466 21.11 5.32 1.92
C THR A 466 22.23 4.41 2.41
N VAL A 467 21.89 3.18 2.82
CA VAL A 467 22.83 2.21 3.39
C VAL A 467 22.68 0.88 2.67
N MET A 468 23.77 0.21 2.37
CA MET A 468 23.79 -1.14 1.82
C MET A 468 24.36 -2.14 2.83
N LEU A 469 23.65 -3.24 3.04
CA LEU A 469 24.12 -4.37 3.86
C LEU A 469 24.40 -5.57 2.95
N THR A 470 25.52 -6.23 3.13
CA THR A 470 25.89 -7.40 2.33
C THR A 470 26.78 -8.39 3.10
N GLY A 471 26.68 -9.66 2.74
CA GLY A 471 27.62 -10.70 3.19
C GLY A 471 28.93 -10.72 2.41
N ASP A 472 29.06 -9.95 1.35
CA ASP A 472 30.26 -9.91 0.52
C ASP A 472 31.45 -9.30 1.25
N ILE A 473 32.65 -9.56 0.71
CA ILE A 473 33.89 -8.97 1.18
C ILE A 473 33.87 -7.45 0.99
N ARG A 474 34.54 -6.74 1.89
CA ARG A 474 34.56 -5.28 1.97
C ARG A 474 34.86 -4.59 0.63
N LYS A 475 35.85 -5.07 -0.13
CA LYS A 475 36.27 -4.50 -1.43
C LYS A 475 35.14 -4.50 -2.46
N VAL A 476 34.33 -5.58 -2.52
CA VAL A 476 33.18 -5.70 -3.41
C VAL A 476 32.07 -4.75 -2.97
N ALA A 477 31.77 -4.71 -1.68
CA ALA A 477 30.73 -3.87 -1.12
C ALA A 477 31.01 -2.37 -1.35
N GLU A 478 32.25 -1.92 -1.09
CA GLU A 478 32.66 -0.52 -1.29
C GLU A 478 32.54 -0.12 -2.78
N LYS A 479 32.94 -1.01 -3.70
CA LYS A 479 32.86 -0.73 -5.14
C LYS A 479 31.41 -0.60 -5.62
N VAL A 480 30.54 -1.53 -5.28
CA VAL A 480 29.12 -1.49 -5.63
C VAL A 480 28.45 -0.24 -5.04
N ALA A 481 28.76 0.11 -3.79
CA ALA A 481 28.21 1.30 -3.15
C ALA A 481 28.64 2.59 -3.88
N GLU A 482 29.91 2.68 -4.31
CA GLU A 482 30.43 3.80 -5.09
C GLU A 482 29.73 3.90 -6.46
N ASP A 483 29.61 2.78 -7.19
CA ASP A 483 29.03 2.73 -8.53
C ASP A 483 27.54 3.11 -8.51
N LEU A 484 26.78 2.67 -7.48
CA LEU A 484 25.37 3.00 -7.29
C LEU A 484 25.13 4.34 -6.61
N GLY A 485 26.14 4.91 -5.95
CA GLY A 485 26.04 6.17 -5.21
C GLY A 485 25.32 6.03 -3.85
N VAL A 486 25.47 4.87 -3.20
CA VAL A 486 24.99 4.62 -1.83
C VAL A 486 25.92 5.30 -0.83
N ASP A 487 25.38 5.88 0.26
CA ASP A 487 26.16 6.71 1.19
C ASP A 487 27.05 5.90 2.12
N GLU A 488 26.60 4.68 2.49
CA GLU A 488 27.31 3.82 3.45
C GLU A 488 27.10 2.34 3.09
N ALA A 489 28.15 1.52 3.22
CA ALA A 489 28.07 0.09 2.98
C ALA A 489 28.70 -0.69 4.15
N HIS A 490 28.00 -1.74 4.60
CA HIS A 490 28.49 -2.68 5.59
C HIS A 490 28.60 -4.07 4.96
N SER A 491 29.80 -4.61 5.03
CA SER A 491 30.20 -5.87 4.41
C SER A 491 30.38 -7.00 5.41
N GLU A 492 30.56 -8.23 4.91
CA GLU A 492 30.88 -9.43 5.69
C GLU A 492 29.83 -9.75 6.78
N LEU A 493 28.57 -9.33 6.56
CA LEU A 493 27.49 -9.52 7.51
C LEU A 493 26.82 -10.89 7.33
N LEU A 494 26.71 -11.62 8.44
CA LEU A 494 25.79 -12.75 8.54
C LEU A 494 24.35 -12.23 8.77
N PRO A 495 23.30 -13.05 8.57
CA PRO A 495 21.90 -12.62 8.77
C PRO A 495 21.64 -11.96 10.12
N ALA A 496 22.22 -12.48 11.22
CA ALA A 496 22.11 -11.87 12.54
C ALA A 496 22.79 -10.49 12.60
N GLY A 497 23.96 -10.34 11.96
CA GLY A 497 24.69 -9.07 11.87
C GLY A 497 23.93 -8.00 11.09
N LYS A 498 23.14 -8.38 10.08
CA LYS A 498 22.24 -7.43 9.40
C LYS A 498 21.18 -6.86 10.36
N VAL A 499 20.59 -7.71 11.21
CA VAL A 499 19.61 -7.28 12.22
C VAL A 499 20.25 -6.31 13.21
N GLU A 500 21.42 -6.66 13.76
CA GLU A 500 22.17 -5.80 14.69
C GLU A 500 22.51 -4.45 14.08
N MET A 501 22.93 -4.43 12.81
CA MET A 501 23.23 -3.17 12.10
C MET A 501 21.98 -2.30 11.92
N VAL A 502 20.83 -2.89 11.58
CA VAL A 502 19.56 -2.15 11.50
C VAL A 502 19.18 -1.60 12.88
N GLU A 503 19.40 -2.32 13.98
CA GLU A 503 19.16 -1.81 15.33
C GLU A 503 20.07 -0.62 15.68
N VAL A 504 21.34 -0.67 15.29
CA VAL A 504 22.28 0.46 15.45
C VAL A 504 21.77 1.69 14.69
N LEU A 505 21.37 1.52 13.43
CA LEU A 505 20.82 2.61 12.62
C LEU A 505 19.50 3.14 13.18
N LEU A 506 18.63 2.28 13.72
CA LEU A 506 17.41 2.67 14.40
C LEU A 506 17.67 3.51 15.66
N ALA A 507 18.74 3.21 16.39
CA ALA A 507 19.14 3.97 17.58
C ALA A 507 19.75 5.34 17.24
N GLN A 508 20.36 5.49 16.07
CA GLN A 508 21.01 6.72 15.61
C GLN A 508 20.05 7.73 14.97
N LYS A 509 18.84 7.30 14.58
CA LYS A 509 17.90 8.18 13.88
C LYS A 509 17.28 9.23 14.78
N ASP A 510 16.95 10.38 14.23
CA ASP A 510 16.16 11.42 14.90
C ASP A 510 14.75 10.92 15.23
N GLY A 511 14.18 11.32 16.36
CA GLY A 511 13.00 10.73 16.97
C GLY A 511 11.74 10.59 16.09
N LYS A 512 11.59 11.37 15.02
CA LYS A 512 10.48 11.26 14.05
C LYS A 512 10.87 10.60 12.74
N ALA A 513 12.16 10.48 12.45
CA ALA A 513 12.65 9.84 11.25
C ALA A 513 12.32 8.34 11.26
N LYS A 514 11.98 7.79 10.08
CA LYS A 514 11.71 6.39 9.88
C LYS A 514 12.80 5.75 9.03
N LEU A 515 13.14 4.51 9.38
CA LEU A 515 14.07 3.66 8.66
C LEU A 515 13.25 2.61 7.89
N ALA A 516 13.45 2.56 6.58
CA ALA A 516 12.94 1.49 5.74
C ALA A 516 14.06 0.51 5.41
N PHE A 517 13.80 -0.80 5.55
CA PHE A 517 14.69 -1.85 5.06
C PHE A 517 14.07 -2.49 3.81
N VAL A 518 14.88 -2.69 2.80
CA VAL A 518 14.50 -3.26 1.50
C VAL A 518 15.27 -4.56 1.29
N GLY A 519 14.54 -5.65 1.07
CA GLY A 519 15.11 -6.98 0.83
C GLY A 519 14.24 -7.81 -0.10
N ASP A 520 14.80 -8.88 -0.68
CA ASP A 520 14.12 -9.72 -1.67
C ASP A 520 13.54 -10.99 -1.06
N GLY A 521 13.94 -11.39 0.16
CA GLY A 521 13.76 -12.71 0.43
C GLY A 521 13.63 -13.33 1.80
N ILE A 522 13.73 -14.64 1.73
CA ILE A 522 13.59 -15.57 2.84
C ILE A 522 14.58 -15.27 3.95
N ASN A 523 15.80 -14.85 3.59
CA ASN A 523 16.88 -14.59 4.54
C ASN A 523 16.73 -13.26 5.28
N ASP A 524 15.96 -12.33 4.72
CA ASP A 524 15.79 -10.97 5.22
C ASP A 524 14.51 -10.76 6.03
N ALA A 525 13.63 -11.76 6.14
CA ALA A 525 12.38 -11.68 6.89
C ALA A 525 12.57 -11.17 8.34
N PRO A 526 13.59 -11.59 9.10
CA PRO A 526 13.85 -11.05 10.43
C PRO A 526 14.22 -9.56 10.40
N VAL A 527 14.97 -9.11 9.39
CA VAL A 527 15.40 -7.73 9.24
C VAL A 527 14.22 -6.85 8.80
N LEU A 528 13.40 -7.33 7.83
CA LEU A 528 12.16 -6.69 7.37
C LEU A 528 11.22 -6.39 8.53
N SER A 529 11.00 -7.38 9.41
CA SER A 529 10.13 -7.24 10.58
C SER A 529 10.72 -6.31 11.66
N ARG A 530 12.04 -6.12 11.69
CA ARG A 530 12.71 -5.31 12.72
C ARG A 530 12.78 -3.84 12.38
N ALA A 531 12.80 -3.49 11.11
CA ALA A 531 12.80 -2.11 10.62
C ALA A 531 11.51 -1.35 11.02
N ASP A 532 11.52 -0.01 10.95
CA ASP A 532 10.26 0.76 11.08
C ASP A 532 9.29 0.44 9.94
N ILE A 533 9.83 0.09 8.76
CA ILE A 533 9.09 -0.30 7.57
C ILE A 533 9.91 -1.36 6.84
N GLY A 534 9.36 -2.55 6.68
CA GLY A 534 9.89 -3.59 5.82
C GLY A 534 9.32 -3.46 4.41
N ILE A 535 10.19 -3.43 3.39
CA ILE A 535 9.82 -3.37 1.97
C ILE A 535 10.33 -4.63 1.28
N ALA A 536 9.45 -5.49 0.81
CA ALA A 536 9.81 -6.66 0.03
C ALA A 536 9.86 -6.34 -1.46
N MET A 537 10.92 -6.82 -2.13
CA MET A 537 11.09 -6.74 -3.58
C MET A 537 10.38 -7.92 -4.26
N GLY A 538 9.67 -7.63 -5.35
CA GLY A 538 9.06 -8.62 -6.23
C GLY A 538 7.93 -9.44 -5.62
N ALA A 539 6.71 -9.34 -6.12
CA ALA A 539 5.58 -10.18 -5.70
C ALA A 539 5.78 -11.68 -6.05
N MET A 540 6.75 -12.00 -6.89
CA MET A 540 7.18 -13.37 -7.21
C MET A 540 8.23 -13.90 -6.25
N GLY A 541 8.62 -13.09 -5.24
CA GLY A 541 9.57 -13.46 -4.20
C GLY A 541 8.99 -14.45 -3.19
N SER A 542 9.76 -14.71 -2.16
CA SER A 542 9.38 -15.61 -1.07
C SER A 542 8.10 -15.17 -0.36
N ASP A 543 7.16 -16.10 -0.20
CA ASP A 543 5.95 -15.92 0.60
C ASP A 543 6.27 -15.39 2.00
N ALA A 544 7.38 -15.85 2.59
CA ALA A 544 7.85 -15.39 3.89
C ALA A 544 8.26 -13.91 3.90
N ALA A 545 8.88 -13.40 2.83
CA ALA A 545 9.21 -11.99 2.71
C ALA A 545 7.96 -11.13 2.54
N ILE A 546 7.01 -11.58 1.73
CA ILE A 546 5.73 -10.91 1.54
C ILE A 546 4.98 -10.83 2.89
N GLU A 547 4.98 -11.90 3.69
CA GLU A 547 4.31 -11.92 4.99
C GLU A 547 4.99 -10.98 6.00
N ALA A 548 6.31 -10.97 6.04
CA ALA A 548 7.10 -10.17 6.97
C ALA A 548 7.15 -8.66 6.64
N ALA A 549 6.97 -8.29 5.36
CA ALA A 549 7.06 -6.91 4.92
C ALA A 549 5.77 -6.13 5.17
N ASP A 550 5.89 -4.81 5.34
CA ASP A 550 4.79 -3.84 5.47
C ASP A 550 4.37 -3.25 4.11
N VAL A 551 5.31 -3.28 3.17
CA VAL A 551 5.17 -2.80 1.80
C VAL A 551 5.74 -3.85 0.86
N VAL A 552 5.03 -4.13 -0.23
CA VAL A 552 5.46 -5.10 -1.25
C VAL A 552 5.51 -4.39 -2.60
N LEU A 553 6.66 -4.43 -3.26
CA LEU A 553 6.78 -4.02 -4.65
C LEU A 553 6.33 -5.18 -5.53
N MET A 554 5.40 -4.90 -6.46
CA MET A 554 4.78 -5.94 -7.29
C MET A 554 5.73 -6.46 -8.37
N ASP A 555 6.70 -5.65 -8.75
CA ASP A 555 7.80 -6.00 -9.61
C ASP A 555 9.13 -5.82 -8.88
N ASP A 556 10.20 -6.12 -9.60
CA ASP A 556 11.55 -6.11 -9.05
C ASP A 556 12.30 -4.78 -9.28
N ASP A 557 11.54 -3.67 -9.45
CA ASP A 557 12.11 -2.35 -9.75
C ASP A 557 12.26 -1.48 -8.48
N PRO A 558 13.50 -1.19 -8.03
CA PRO A 558 13.76 -0.35 -6.86
C PRO A 558 13.34 1.13 -7.04
N MET A 559 13.11 1.61 -8.26
CA MET A 559 12.62 2.97 -8.51
C MET A 559 11.23 3.23 -7.87
N LYS A 560 10.44 2.18 -7.68
CA LYS A 560 9.12 2.28 -7.06
C LYS A 560 9.14 2.69 -5.60
N ILE A 561 10.25 2.49 -4.89
CA ILE A 561 10.41 2.92 -3.50
C ILE A 561 10.31 4.46 -3.40
N ALA A 562 11.05 5.18 -4.24
CA ALA A 562 10.99 6.64 -4.28
C ALA A 562 9.58 7.15 -4.68
N LYS A 563 8.91 6.43 -5.58
CA LYS A 563 7.52 6.72 -5.97
C LYS A 563 6.55 6.51 -4.80
N ALA A 564 6.70 5.42 -4.04
CA ALA A 564 5.91 5.14 -2.84
C ALA A 564 6.06 6.24 -1.79
N ILE A 565 7.29 6.68 -1.51
CA ILE A 565 7.57 7.78 -0.58
C ILE A 565 6.92 9.09 -1.05
N ARG A 566 6.99 9.42 -2.33
CA ARG A 566 6.34 10.63 -2.89
C ARG A 566 4.81 10.58 -2.77
N ILE A 567 4.19 9.44 -3.09
CA ILE A 567 2.75 9.23 -2.95
C ILE A 567 2.34 9.39 -1.48
N SER A 568 3.10 8.79 -0.57
CA SER A 568 2.85 8.86 0.88
C SER A 568 2.93 10.30 1.41
N ARG A 569 3.96 11.06 1.03
CA ARG A 569 4.10 12.48 1.41
C ARG A 569 2.97 13.35 0.86
N LYS A 570 2.56 13.12 -0.39
CA LYS A 570 1.41 13.81 -0.99
C LYS A 570 0.13 13.49 -0.22
N CYS A 571 -0.09 12.21 0.13
CA CYS A 571 -1.24 11.77 0.91
C CYS A 571 -1.30 12.49 2.26
N ILE A 572 -0.21 12.48 3.02
CA ILE A 572 -0.12 13.14 4.33
C ILE A 572 -0.27 14.66 4.22
N SER A 573 0.28 15.28 3.18
CA SER A 573 0.08 16.71 2.92
C SER A 573 -1.40 17.06 2.73
N ILE A 574 -2.14 16.24 1.98
CA ILE A 574 -3.59 16.42 1.77
C ILE A 574 -4.36 16.21 3.08
N VAL A 575 -3.96 15.23 3.91
CA VAL A 575 -4.55 15.03 5.25
C VAL A 575 -4.41 16.29 6.08
N TRP A 576 -3.22 16.88 6.16
CA TRP A 576 -2.98 18.10 6.92
C TRP A 576 -3.71 19.32 6.34
N GLN A 577 -3.78 19.45 5.01
CA GLN A 577 -4.59 20.49 4.37
C GLN A 577 -6.06 20.40 4.81
N ASN A 578 -6.63 19.20 4.78
CA ASN A 578 -8.02 18.98 5.19
C ASN A 578 -8.23 19.26 6.69
N ILE A 579 -7.28 18.87 7.55
CA ILE A 579 -7.34 19.16 8.99
C ILE A 579 -7.34 20.68 9.24
N LEU A 580 -6.35 21.39 8.72
CA LEU A 580 -6.21 22.82 8.94
C LEU A 580 -7.37 23.62 8.36
N PHE A 581 -7.82 23.27 7.15
CA PHE A 581 -8.94 23.91 6.49
C PHE A 581 -10.24 23.71 7.28
N ALA A 582 -10.57 22.45 7.63
CA ALA A 582 -11.79 22.14 8.33
C ALA A 582 -11.83 22.75 9.74
N LEU A 583 -10.73 22.66 10.50
CA LEU A 583 -10.67 23.27 11.85
C LEU A 583 -10.68 24.81 11.79
N GLY A 584 -10.00 25.41 10.83
CA GLY A 584 -9.96 26.86 10.67
C GLY A 584 -11.33 27.45 10.35
N ILE A 585 -12.05 26.88 9.36
CA ILE A 585 -13.41 27.35 9.03
C ILE A 585 -14.37 27.10 10.20
N LYS A 586 -14.27 25.94 10.87
CA LYS A 586 -15.12 25.65 12.04
C LYS A 586 -14.89 26.61 13.18
N ALA A 587 -13.65 26.90 13.54
CA ALA A 587 -13.35 27.87 14.58
C ALA A 587 -13.94 29.24 14.26
N LEU A 588 -13.81 29.71 13.02
CA LEU A 588 -14.42 30.95 12.55
C LEU A 588 -15.95 30.91 12.68
N CYS A 589 -16.60 29.86 12.18
CA CYS A 589 -18.05 29.74 12.23
C CYS A 589 -18.58 29.64 13.66
N LEU A 590 -17.88 28.93 14.55
CA LEU A 590 -18.25 28.86 15.99
C LEU A 590 -18.22 30.22 16.66
N VAL A 591 -17.21 31.04 16.40
CA VAL A 591 -17.12 32.40 16.91
C VAL A 591 -18.26 33.26 16.36
N LEU A 592 -18.51 33.22 15.05
CA LEU A 592 -19.59 33.98 14.42
C LEU A 592 -20.99 33.55 14.91
N GLY A 593 -21.18 32.24 15.14
CA GLY A 593 -22.44 31.71 15.70
C GLY A 593 -22.66 32.14 17.15
N ALA A 594 -21.61 32.08 17.99
CA ALA A 594 -21.69 32.50 19.36
C ALA A 594 -21.98 34.04 19.50
N LEU A 595 -21.44 34.85 18.59
CA LEU A 595 -21.72 36.27 18.49
C LEU A 595 -23.12 36.57 17.93
N GLY A 596 -23.80 35.58 17.34
CA GLY A 596 -25.11 35.74 16.72
C GLY A 596 -25.07 36.40 15.33
N ILE A 597 -23.90 36.40 14.68
CA ILE A 597 -23.70 36.93 13.32
C ILE A 597 -24.06 35.86 12.27
N ALA A 598 -23.70 34.59 12.54
CA ALA A 598 -24.06 33.47 11.68
C ALA A 598 -25.39 32.85 12.12
N ASP A 599 -26.32 32.73 11.17
CA ASP A 599 -27.57 32.02 11.33
C ASP A 599 -27.39 30.50 11.09
N MET A 600 -28.44 29.75 11.31
CA MET A 600 -28.41 28.28 11.13
C MET A 600 -28.20 27.87 9.66
N TRP A 601 -28.66 28.68 8.70
CA TRP A 601 -28.43 28.43 7.26
C TRP A 601 -26.97 28.57 6.88
N ALA A 602 -26.33 29.65 7.34
CA ALA A 602 -24.90 29.86 7.11
C ALA A 602 -24.05 28.76 7.77
N ALA A 603 -24.47 28.32 8.96
CA ALA A 603 -23.83 27.22 9.67
C ALA A 603 -23.82 25.91 8.89
N ILE A 604 -24.97 25.51 8.36
CA ILE A 604 -25.14 24.28 7.58
C ILE A 604 -24.37 24.37 6.27
N PHE A 605 -24.51 25.51 5.57
CA PHE A 605 -23.83 25.70 4.30
C PHE A 605 -22.32 25.63 4.46
N ALA A 606 -21.79 26.21 5.52
CA ALA A 606 -20.38 26.11 5.85
C ALA A 606 -19.95 24.66 6.16
N ASP A 607 -20.72 23.90 6.95
CA ASP A 607 -20.38 22.52 7.32
C ASP A 607 -20.39 21.58 6.11
N VAL A 608 -21.47 21.59 5.33
CA VAL A 608 -21.61 20.77 4.11
C VAL A 608 -20.61 21.19 3.04
N GLY A 609 -20.40 22.51 2.86
CA GLY A 609 -19.44 23.05 1.90
C GLY A 609 -18.01 22.64 2.22
N VAL A 610 -17.60 22.75 3.48
CA VAL A 610 -16.27 22.33 3.96
C VAL A 610 -16.09 20.83 3.75
N MET A 611 -17.10 20.02 4.06
CA MET A 611 -17.05 18.57 3.85
C MET A 611 -16.87 18.22 2.38
N VAL A 612 -17.64 18.83 1.47
CA VAL A 612 -17.53 18.59 0.03
C VAL A 612 -16.14 18.96 -0.49
N LEU A 613 -15.63 20.14 -0.10
CA LEU A 613 -14.29 20.57 -0.51
C LEU A 613 -13.19 19.65 0.03
N ALA A 614 -13.29 19.22 1.30
CA ALA A 614 -12.34 18.28 1.89
C ALA A 614 -12.36 16.91 1.21
N VAL A 615 -13.53 16.40 0.81
CA VAL A 615 -13.68 15.16 0.04
C VAL A 615 -13.08 15.31 -1.36
N LEU A 616 -13.34 16.43 -2.05
CA LEU A 616 -12.74 16.70 -3.37
C LEU A 616 -11.22 16.80 -3.29
N ASN A 617 -10.69 17.42 -2.22
CA ASN A 617 -9.25 17.46 -2.00
C ASN A 617 -8.68 16.05 -1.72
N ALA A 618 -9.39 15.22 -0.94
CA ALA A 618 -8.99 13.83 -0.64
C ALA A 618 -8.83 12.98 -1.91
N ILE A 619 -9.72 13.13 -2.89
CA ILE A 619 -9.67 12.40 -4.16
C ILE A 619 -8.40 12.72 -4.97
N ARG A 620 -7.75 13.87 -4.73
CA ARG A 620 -6.46 14.21 -5.37
C ARG A 620 -5.33 13.25 -5.02
N ALA A 621 -5.44 12.53 -3.89
CA ALA A 621 -4.48 11.50 -3.50
C ALA A 621 -4.49 10.27 -4.44
N LEU A 622 -5.56 10.06 -5.22
CA LEU A 622 -5.65 9.01 -6.25
C LEU A 622 -4.83 9.33 -7.52
N LYS A 623 -4.55 10.62 -7.76
CA LYS A 623 -3.82 11.05 -8.96
C LYS A 623 -2.34 11.14 -8.60
N ASN A 624 -1.53 10.32 -9.27
CA ASN A 624 -0.06 10.35 -9.17
C ASN A 624 0.52 11.60 -9.81
#